data_296d671b1e5def7e758687131692700e
#
_entry.id   296d671b1e5def7e758687131692700e
#
_cell.length_a   1.000
_cell.length_b   1.000
_cell.length_c   1.000
_cell.angle_alpha   90.00
_cell.angle_beta   90.00
_cell.angle_gamma   90.00
#
_symmetry.space_group_name_H-M   'P 1'
#
loop_
_entity.id
_entity.type
_entity.pdbx_description
1 polymer ?
#
loop_
_entity_poly.entity_id
_entity_poly.type
_entity_poly.pdbx_seq_one_letter_code
_entity_poly.pdbx_strand_id
1 'polypeptide(L)'
;MTVEGKRLLNFNDLKEKITESQGRILRITIFRDGKILQKSIQPVLSPVENQNGNFESIYRIGIAGGPIFYPPKETPSIWNAMIFGIDATTGVITASFKGIQGIIKGQVDPKHLSGPIGIAHAVSDSIKSGLLTFLSLIAIISTGIGFVNLLPIPILDGGHILMLLYEFISRRKPTEAVIRFSMIFGLVLLLSLLMFTTFNDISRLLLFFNF
;
A
#
# COMPACT_ATOMS: atom_id res chain seq x y z
N MET A 1 19.20 11.47 -18.82
CA MET A 1 19.37 10.37 -17.86
C MET A 1 20.09 9.22 -18.53
N THR A 2 21.04 8.59 -17.85
CA THR A 2 21.71 7.39 -18.37
C THR A 2 21.68 6.30 -17.31
N VAL A 3 21.60 5.04 -17.76
CA VAL A 3 21.74 3.84 -16.92
C VAL A 3 22.89 3.02 -17.48
N GLU A 4 23.84 2.65 -16.64
CA GLU A 4 25.06 1.93 -17.07
C GLU A 4 25.78 2.60 -18.26
N GLY A 5 25.79 3.95 -18.31
CA GLY A 5 26.38 4.73 -19.40
C GLY A 5 25.52 4.83 -20.69
N LYS A 6 24.42 4.08 -20.82
CA LYS A 6 23.52 4.18 -21.96
C LYS A 6 22.46 5.25 -21.74
N ARG A 7 22.29 6.13 -22.72
CA ARG A 7 21.26 7.20 -22.68
C ARG A 7 19.88 6.59 -22.85
N LEU A 8 18.95 6.95 -21.94
CA LEU A 8 17.54 6.57 -22.04
C LEU A 8 16.77 7.66 -22.78
N LEU A 9 15.88 7.25 -23.68
CA LEU A 9 15.07 8.15 -24.49
C LEU A 9 13.72 8.42 -23.80
N ASN A 10 13.18 7.41 -23.11
CA ASN A 10 11.86 7.50 -22.46
C ASN A 10 11.85 6.70 -21.16
N PHE A 11 10.72 6.77 -20.43
CA PHE A 11 10.55 6.07 -19.16
C PHE A 11 10.38 4.54 -19.33
N ASN A 12 9.92 4.08 -20.50
CA ASN A 12 9.80 2.66 -20.77
C ASN A 12 11.17 1.99 -20.92
N ASP A 13 12.15 2.67 -21.54
CA ASP A 13 13.55 2.19 -21.61
C ASP A 13 14.12 1.97 -20.20
N LEU A 14 13.76 2.84 -19.26
CA LEU A 14 14.17 2.69 -17.86
C LEU A 14 13.52 1.47 -17.22
N LYS A 15 12.21 1.24 -17.43
CA LYS A 15 11.50 0.06 -16.92
C LYS A 15 12.12 -1.23 -17.43
N GLU A 16 12.42 -1.29 -18.73
CA GLU A 16 13.05 -2.44 -19.36
C GLU A 16 14.41 -2.74 -18.74
N LYS A 17 15.26 -1.72 -18.56
CA LYS A 17 16.59 -1.86 -17.93
C LYS A 17 16.47 -2.31 -16.47
N ILE A 18 15.49 -1.85 -15.73
CA ILE A 18 15.25 -2.28 -14.35
C ILE A 18 14.85 -3.77 -14.33
N THR A 19 13.98 -4.19 -15.24
CA THR A 19 13.53 -5.59 -15.34
C THR A 19 14.68 -6.51 -15.76
N GLU A 20 15.48 -6.11 -16.77
CA GLU A 20 16.65 -6.85 -17.22
C GLU A 20 17.74 -7.00 -16.14
N SER A 21 17.80 -6.07 -15.20
CA SER A 21 18.82 -6.11 -14.13
C SER A 21 18.63 -7.27 -13.15
N GLN A 22 17.42 -7.84 -13.05
CA GLN A 22 17.09 -8.90 -12.10
C GLN A 22 17.51 -8.61 -10.65
N GLY A 23 17.38 -7.34 -10.23
CA GLY A 23 17.73 -6.91 -8.88
C GLY A 23 19.22 -6.55 -8.68
N ARG A 24 20.05 -6.58 -9.73
CA ARG A 24 21.43 -6.10 -9.65
C ARG A 24 21.48 -4.59 -9.46
N ILE A 25 22.51 -4.12 -8.76
CA ILE A 25 22.73 -2.69 -8.55
C ILE A 25 22.98 -2.00 -9.91
N LEU A 26 22.15 -0.98 -10.21
CA LEU A 26 22.27 -0.16 -11.40
C LEU A 26 22.88 1.20 -11.06
N ARG A 27 23.87 1.64 -11.84
CA ARG A 27 24.40 3.02 -11.76
C ARG A 27 23.57 3.92 -12.65
N ILE A 28 22.90 4.88 -12.03
CA ILE A 28 22.03 5.82 -12.72
C ILE A 28 22.66 7.21 -12.62
N THR A 29 22.82 7.86 -13.78
CA THR A 29 23.24 9.26 -13.85
C THR A 29 22.03 10.13 -14.20
N ILE A 30 21.71 11.05 -13.32
CA ILE A 30 20.59 11.98 -13.49
C ILE A 30 21.12 13.43 -13.54
N PHE A 31 20.42 14.26 -14.29
CA PHE A 31 20.64 15.70 -14.30
C PHE A 31 19.54 16.36 -13.48
N ARG A 32 19.91 17.02 -12.38
CA ARG A 32 18.98 17.68 -11.47
C ARG A 32 19.59 18.99 -10.98
N ASP A 33 18.81 20.08 -11.04
CA ASP A 33 19.21 21.40 -10.55
C ASP A 33 20.57 21.88 -11.13
N GLY A 34 20.80 21.66 -12.44
CA GLY A 34 22.02 22.04 -13.11
C GLY A 34 23.23 21.14 -12.81
N LYS A 35 23.08 20.09 -11.99
CA LYS A 35 24.16 19.19 -11.57
C LYS A 35 23.94 17.77 -12.07
N ILE A 36 25.07 17.12 -12.40
CA ILE A 36 25.08 15.69 -12.73
C ILE A 36 25.24 14.89 -11.43
N LEU A 37 24.27 14.06 -11.10
CA LEU A 37 24.31 13.20 -9.93
C LEU A 37 24.42 11.73 -10.37
N GLN A 38 25.37 11.01 -9.80
CA GLN A 38 25.48 9.56 -9.96
C GLN A 38 24.96 8.87 -8.70
N LYS A 39 24.05 7.92 -8.86
CA LYS A 39 23.48 7.13 -7.78
C LYS A 39 23.48 5.66 -8.16
N SER A 40 23.83 4.82 -7.20
CA SER A 40 23.65 3.37 -7.30
C SER A 40 22.31 3.01 -6.67
N ILE A 41 21.47 2.32 -7.42
CA ILE A 41 20.12 1.93 -6.98
C ILE A 41 19.97 0.44 -7.19
N GLN A 42 19.47 -0.25 -6.19
CA GLN A 42 19.14 -1.67 -6.27
C GLN A 42 17.62 -1.81 -6.47
N PRO A 43 17.18 -2.41 -7.60
CA PRO A 43 15.78 -2.70 -7.81
C PRO A 43 15.27 -3.74 -6.81
N VAL A 44 14.07 -3.52 -6.28
CA VAL A 44 13.41 -4.42 -5.32
C VAL A 44 12.27 -5.12 -6.03
N LEU A 45 12.12 -6.41 -5.78
CA LEU A 45 11.00 -7.20 -6.26
C LEU A 45 9.71 -6.74 -5.54
N SER A 46 8.71 -6.33 -6.28
CA SER A 46 7.45 -5.81 -5.73
C SER A 46 6.26 -6.41 -6.46
N PRO A 47 5.22 -6.82 -5.75
CA PRO A 47 3.99 -7.30 -6.36
C PRO A 47 3.27 -6.14 -7.05
N VAL A 48 2.82 -6.37 -8.28
CA VAL A 48 2.04 -5.42 -9.07
C VAL A 48 0.86 -6.15 -9.67
N GLU A 49 -0.31 -5.56 -9.56
CA GLU A 49 -1.52 -6.08 -10.20
C GLU A 49 -1.41 -5.88 -11.71
N ASN A 50 -1.56 -6.96 -12.48
CA ASN A 50 -1.62 -6.92 -13.94
C ASN A 50 -3.05 -6.61 -14.42
N GLN A 51 -3.22 -6.42 -15.73
CA GLN A 51 -4.53 -6.10 -16.34
C GLN A 51 -5.62 -7.16 -16.07
N ASN A 52 -5.23 -8.37 -15.73
CA ASN A 52 -6.14 -9.49 -15.45
C ASN A 52 -6.49 -9.61 -13.96
N GLY A 53 -6.07 -8.67 -13.11
CA GLY A 53 -6.34 -8.70 -11.68
C GLY A 53 -5.46 -9.66 -10.89
N ASN A 54 -4.43 -10.25 -11.50
CA ASN A 54 -3.44 -11.09 -10.82
C ASN A 54 -2.22 -10.27 -10.40
N PHE A 55 -1.55 -10.68 -9.33
CA PHE A 55 -0.32 -10.05 -8.91
C PHE A 55 0.89 -10.74 -9.57
N GLU A 56 1.74 -9.92 -10.20
CA GLU A 56 3.04 -10.32 -10.71
C GLU A 56 4.14 -9.62 -9.93
N SER A 57 5.22 -10.32 -9.60
CA SER A 57 6.37 -9.73 -8.95
C SER A 57 7.31 -9.15 -10.00
N ILE A 58 7.47 -7.83 -10.02
CA ILE A 58 8.37 -7.12 -10.93
C ILE A 58 9.41 -6.30 -10.16
N TYR A 59 10.58 -6.12 -10.77
CA TYR A 59 11.63 -5.28 -10.20
C TYR A 59 11.29 -3.80 -10.35
N ARG A 60 11.36 -3.04 -9.26
CA ARG A 60 11.05 -1.60 -9.20
C ARG A 60 12.09 -0.83 -8.39
N ILE A 61 12.25 0.45 -8.70
CA ILE A 61 13.14 1.38 -7.98
C ILE A 61 12.38 2.51 -7.29
N GLY A 62 11.05 2.37 -7.14
CA GLY A 62 10.25 3.34 -6.38
C GLY A 62 10.06 4.71 -7.04
N ILE A 63 10.28 4.82 -8.36
CA ILE A 63 9.98 6.05 -9.11
C ILE A 63 8.77 5.84 -10.02
N ALA A 64 7.98 6.89 -10.20
CA ALA A 64 6.88 6.93 -11.15
C ALA A 64 7.23 7.83 -12.34
N GLY A 65 6.89 7.40 -13.54
CA GLY A 65 6.93 8.27 -14.72
C GLY A 65 5.80 9.29 -14.61
N GLY A 66 6.15 10.58 -14.68
CA GLY A 66 5.16 11.64 -14.77
C GLY A 66 4.98 12.14 -16.21
N PRO A 67 3.86 12.78 -16.55
CA PRO A 67 3.70 13.47 -17.81
C PRO A 67 4.71 14.64 -17.88
N ILE A 68 5.32 14.83 -19.04
CA ILE A 68 6.24 15.96 -19.30
C ILE A 68 5.46 17.29 -19.26
N PHE A 69 4.18 17.24 -19.56
CA PHE A 69 3.25 18.36 -19.45
C PHE A 69 2.33 18.15 -18.26
N TYR A 70 2.31 19.10 -17.35
CA TYR A 70 1.25 19.18 -16.35
C TYR A 70 -0.04 19.55 -17.08
N PRO A 71 -1.07 18.70 -17.07
CA PRO A 71 -2.37 19.13 -17.60
C PRO A 71 -2.81 20.40 -16.85
N PRO A 72 -3.52 21.33 -17.50
CA PRO A 72 -4.07 22.47 -16.81
C PRO A 72 -4.89 21.96 -15.63
N LYS A 73 -4.68 22.57 -14.44
CA LYS A 73 -5.49 22.26 -13.26
C LYS A 73 -6.91 22.74 -13.52
N GLU A 74 -7.73 21.88 -14.07
CA GLU A 74 -9.17 22.12 -14.10
C GLU A 74 -9.70 21.92 -12.68
N THR A 75 -10.37 22.92 -12.14
CA THR A 75 -11.10 22.79 -10.88
C THR A 75 -12.37 21.98 -11.19
N PRO A 76 -12.50 20.75 -10.70
CA PRO A 76 -13.68 19.96 -10.96
C PRO A 76 -14.92 20.63 -10.36
N SER A 77 -16.07 20.51 -11.02
CA SER A 77 -17.36 20.83 -10.43
C SER A 77 -17.55 20.03 -9.12
N ILE A 78 -18.32 20.58 -8.18
CA ILE A 78 -18.64 19.90 -6.91
C ILE A 78 -19.16 18.47 -7.15
N TRP A 79 -20.01 18.29 -8.16
CA TRP A 79 -20.54 16.97 -8.53
C TRP A 79 -19.44 16.02 -9.01
N ASN A 80 -18.54 16.49 -9.85
CA ASN A 80 -17.41 15.69 -10.32
C ASN A 80 -16.45 15.37 -9.15
N ALA A 81 -16.23 16.31 -8.24
CA ALA A 81 -15.42 16.07 -7.06
C ALA A 81 -16.02 14.97 -6.15
N MET A 82 -17.35 14.95 -5.97
CA MET A 82 -18.04 13.90 -5.21
C MET A 82 -17.90 12.53 -5.90
N ILE A 83 -18.10 12.47 -7.21
CA ILE A 83 -17.93 11.24 -7.99
C ILE A 83 -16.50 10.72 -7.86
N PHE A 84 -15.49 11.59 -8.05
CA PHE A 84 -14.07 11.20 -7.85
C PHE A 84 -13.78 10.73 -6.43
N GLY A 85 -14.40 11.34 -5.40
CA GLY A 85 -14.26 10.90 -4.02
C GLY A 85 -14.84 9.50 -3.79
N ILE A 86 -16.00 9.19 -4.36
CA ILE A 86 -16.62 7.87 -4.30
C ILE A 86 -15.74 6.84 -5.03
N ASP A 87 -15.30 7.17 -6.24
CA ASP A 87 -14.43 6.28 -7.02
C ASP A 87 -13.09 6.02 -6.31
N ALA A 88 -12.49 7.04 -5.72
CA ALA A 88 -11.27 6.88 -4.93
C ALA A 88 -11.48 5.97 -3.71
N THR A 89 -12.59 6.18 -2.98
CA THR A 89 -12.95 5.37 -1.80
C THR A 89 -13.19 3.90 -2.19
N THR A 90 -13.98 3.65 -3.23
CA THR A 90 -14.23 2.29 -3.74
C THR A 90 -12.97 1.65 -4.28
N GLY A 91 -12.08 2.44 -4.89
CA GLY A 91 -10.76 2.01 -5.33
C GLY A 91 -9.89 1.52 -4.17
N VAL A 92 -9.83 2.26 -3.06
CA VAL A 92 -9.09 1.84 -1.85
C VAL A 92 -9.67 0.55 -1.26
N ILE A 93 -11.00 0.45 -1.15
CA ILE A 93 -11.68 -0.76 -0.63
C ILE A 93 -11.35 -1.98 -1.52
N THR A 94 -11.49 -1.82 -2.82
CA THR A 94 -11.21 -2.89 -3.80
C THR A 94 -9.75 -3.32 -3.75
N ALA A 95 -8.82 -2.36 -3.70
CA ALA A 95 -7.38 -2.64 -3.59
C ALA A 95 -7.05 -3.37 -2.27
N SER A 96 -7.67 -2.96 -1.16
CA SER A 96 -7.50 -3.61 0.14
C SER A 96 -7.98 -5.06 0.12
N PHE A 97 -9.15 -5.30 -0.46
CA PHE A 97 -9.70 -6.65 -0.61
C PHE A 97 -8.81 -7.54 -1.49
N LYS A 98 -8.36 -7.03 -2.65
CA LYS A 98 -7.44 -7.74 -3.54
C LYS A 98 -6.08 -7.99 -2.89
N GLY A 99 -5.57 -7.03 -2.11
CA GLY A 99 -4.34 -7.18 -1.35
C GLY A 99 -4.43 -8.35 -0.35
N ILE A 100 -5.50 -8.42 0.44
CA ILE A 100 -5.76 -9.53 1.37
C ILE A 100 -5.86 -10.86 0.60
N GLN A 101 -6.62 -10.88 -0.50
CA GLN A 101 -6.76 -12.08 -1.33
C GLN A 101 -5.41 -12.52 -1.93
N GLY A 102 -4.58 -11.56 -2.36
CA GLY A 102 -3.24 -11.82 -2.88
C GLY A 102 -2.32 -12.44 -1.83
N ILE A 103 -2.39 -11.99 -0.57
CA ILE A 103 -1.64 -12.58 0.55
C ILE A 103 -2.11 -14.01 0.82
N ILE A 104 -3.43 -14.24 0.89
CA ILE A 104 -4.01 -15.58 1.14
C ILE A 104 -3.61 -16.57 0.03
N LYS A 105 -3.57 -16.10 -1.22
CA LYS A 105 -3.14 -16.91 -2.38
C LYS A 105 -1.62 -17.07 -2.50
N GLY A 106 -0.83 -16.45 -1.62
CA GLY A 106 0.63 -16.46 -1.68
C GLY A 106 1.23 -15.67 -2.85
N GLN A 107 0.44 -14.82 -3.50
CA GLN A 107 0.86 -13.96 -4.62
C GLN A 107 1.55 -12.68 -4.13
N VAL A 108 1.24 -12.25 -2.91
CA VAL A 108 1.83 -11.08 -2.25
C VAL A 108 2.52 -11.56 -0.98
N ASP A 109 3.82 -11.25 -0.84
CA ASP A 109 4.56 -11.59 0.39
C ASP A 109 4.02 -10.71 1.54
N PRO A 110 3.59 -11.30 2.66
CA PRO A 110 3.14 -10.55 3.85
C PRO A 110 4.18 -9.55 4.37
N LYS A 111 5.46 -9.72 4.05
CA LYS A 111 6.53 -8.76 4.38
C LYS A 111 6.33 -7.39 3.75
N HIS A 112 5.49 -7.27 2.72
CA HIS A 112 5.13 -5.97 2.14
C HIS A 112 4.10 -5.19 2.96
N LEU A 113 3.47 -5.81 3.96
CA LEU A 113 2.59 -5.08 4.88
C LEU A 113 3.41 -4.08 5.69
N SER A 114 2.97 -2.84 5.67
CA SER A 114 3.53 -1.77 6.49
C SER A 114 2.83 -1.72 7.84
N GLY A 115 3.60 -1.55 8.88
CA GLY A 115 3.12 -1.37 10.24
C GLY A 115 3.08 0.13 10.63
N PRO A 116 2.96 0.41 11.94
CA PRO A 116 2.86 1.78 12.45
C PRO A 116 4.03 2.68 12.07
N ILE A 117 5.24 2.12 11.99
CA ILE A 117 6.45 2.89 11.64
C ILE A 117 6.42 3.27 10.15
N GLY A 118 6.02 2.35 9.28
CA GLY A 118 5.85 2.63 7.85
C GLY A 118 4.77 3.68 7.59
N ILE A 119 3.66 3.63 8.34
CA ILE A 119 2.61 4.66 8.28
C ILE A 119 3.17 6.02 8.74
N ALA A 120 3.94 6.08 9.83
CA ALA A 120 4.54 7.33 10.31
C ALA A 120 5.49 7.94 9.28
N HIS A 121 6.29 7.13 8.57
CA HIS A 121 7.12 7.57 7.45
C HIS A 121 6.27 8.14 6.31
N ALA A 122 5.21 7.42 5.89
CA ALA A 122 4.32 7.90 4.84
C ALA A 122 3.66 9.23 5.20
N VAL A 123 3.27 9.42 6.46
CA VAL A 123 2.73 10.70 6.97
C VAL A 123 3.78 11.80 6.87
N SER A 124 5.01 11.55 7.34
CA SER A 124 6.10 12.53 7.27
C SER A 124 6.39 12.96 5.84
N ASP A 125 6.46 12.03 4.90
CA ASP A 125 6.74 12.33 3.50
C ASP A 125 5.57 13.01 2.81
N SER A 126 4.33 12.70 3.20
CA SER A 126 3.15 13.39 2.66
C SER A 126 3.09 14.86 3.08
N ILE A 127 3.49 15.18 4.32
CA ILE A 127 3.58 16.56 4.80
C ILE A 127 4.62 17.35 3.97
N LYS A 128 5.79 16.78 3.72
CA LYS A 128 6.83 17.39 2.87
C LYS A 128 6.37 17.60 1.42
N SER A 129 5.49 16.73 0.93
CA SER A 129 4.94 16.78 -0.43
C SER A 129 3.80 17.79 -0.59
N GLY A 130 3.27 18.31 0.52
CA GLY A 130 2.28 19.38 0.54
C GLY A 130 0.92 18.94 1.09
N LEU A 131 0.11 19.97 1.44
CA LEU A 131 -1.16 19.79 2.14
C LEU A 131 -2.14 18.83 1.43
N LEU A 132 -2.26 18.92 0.10
CA LEU A 132 -3.18 18.06 -0.66
C LEU A 132 -2.77 16.58 -0.58
N THR A 133 -1.48 16.29 -0.65
CA THR A 133 -0.95 14.93 -0.51
C THR A 133 -1.21 14.40 0.89
N PHE A 134 -1.02 15.22 1.91
CA PHE A 134 -1.31 14.87 3.29
C PHE A 134 -2.79 14.56 3.52
N LEU A 135 -3.71 15.44 3.04
CA LEU A 135 -5.15 15.20 3.13
C LEU A 135 -5.59 13.92 2.39
N SER A 136 -5.01 13.68 1.21
CA SER A 136 -5.27 12.46 0.46
C SER A 136 -4.82 11.22 1.23
N LEU A 137 -3.66 11.26 1.88
CA LEU A 137 -3.18 10.14 2.71
C LEU A 137 -4.11 9.89 3.90
N ILE A 138 -4.58 10.96 4.58
CA ILE A 138 -5.57 10.82 5.67
C ILE A 138 -6.84 10.14 5.16
N ALA A 139 -7.35 10.54 4.00
CA ALA A 139 -8.55 9.94 3.41
C ALA A 139 -8.34 8.45 3.11
N ILE A 140 -7.18 8.07 2.55
CA ILE A 140 -6.83 6.67 2.28
C ILE A 140 -6.76 5.86 3.58
N ILE A 141 -6.07 6.39 4.60
CA ILE A 141 -5.94 5.71 5.91
C ILE A 141 -7.33 5.55 6.56
N SER A 142 -8.15 6.61 6.55
CA SER A 142 -9.51 6.55 7.11
C SER A 142 -10.38 5.51 6.42
N THR A 143 -10.32 5.46 5.08
CA THR A 143 -11.04 4.45 4.30
C THR A 143 -10.53 3.04 4.62
N GLY A 144 -9.21 2.86 4.73
CA GLY A 144 -8.59 1.59 5.08
C GLY A 144 -9.01 1.10 6.47
N ILE A 145 -9.01 1.98 7.49
CA ILE A 145 -9.49 1.66 8.83
C ILE A 145 -10.97 1.27 8.81
N GLY A 146 -11.81 2.04 8.09
CA GLY A 146 -13.22 1.70 7.92
C GLY A 146 -13.42 0.34 7.27
N PHE A 147 -12.65 0.03 6.23
CA PHE A 147 -12.68 -1.29 5.58
C PHE A 147 -12.27 -2.41 6.54
N VAL A 148 -11.18 -2.24 7.29
CA VAL A 148 -10.70 -3.24 8.26
C VAL A 148 -11.75 -3.46 9.35
N ASN A 149 -12.40 -2.40 9.84
CA ASN A 149 -13.47 -2.51 10.85
C ASN A 149 -14.70 -3.28 10.35
N LEU A 150 -14.95 -3.33 9.04
CA LEU A 150 -16.03 -4.13 8.46
C LEU A 150 -15.65 -5.60 8.26
N LEU A 151 -14.38 -5.98 8.45
CA LEU A 151 -13.99 -7.39 8.35
C LEU A 151 -14.65 -8.23 9.45
N PRO A 152 -14.95 -9.52 9.19
CA PRO A 152 -15.60 -10.42 10.12
C PRO A 152 -14.65 -10.89 11.25
N ILE A 153 -14.00 -9.95 11.92
CA ILE A 153 -13.09 -10.19 13.05
C ILE A 153 -13.83 -9.83 14.35
N PRO A 154 -13.94 -10.74 15.32
CA PRO A 154 -14.84 -10.60 16.46
C PRO A 154 -14.67 -9.36 17.33
N ILE A 155 -13.50 -8.74 17.34
CA ILE A 155 -13.21 -7.52 18.12
C ILE A 155 -13.54 -6.23 17.35
N LEU A 156 -13.80 -6.34 16.05
CA LEU A 156 -14.16 -5.22 15.16
C LEU A 156 -15.67 -5.14 14.95
N ASP A 157 -16.14 -4.02 14.40
CA ASP A 157 -17.56 -3.79 14.15
C ASP A 157 -18.17 -4.86 13.25
N GLY A 158 -17.44 -5.33 12.25
CA GLY A 158 -17.88 -6.45 11.39
C GLY A 158 -18.11 -7.75 12.13
N GLY A 159 -17.35 -8.03 13.18
CA GLY A 159 -17.56 -9.16 14.07
C GLY A 159 -18.84 -9.01 14.91
N HIS A 160 -19.13 -7.80 15.39
CA HIS A 160 -20.40 -7.53 16.08
C HIS A 160 -21.59 -7.66 15.13
N ILE A 161 -21.48 -7.18 13.90
CA ILE A 161 -22.51 -7.39 12.86
C ILE A 161 -22.76 -8.88 12.63
N LEU A 162 -21.72 -9.70 12.55
CA LEU A 162 -21.87 -11.16 12.42
C LEU A 162 -22.58 -11.79 13.61
N MET A 163 -22.28 -11.36 14.84
CA MET A 163 -22.95 -11.86 16.03
C MET A 163 -24.44 -11.49 16.03
N LEU A 164 -24.77 -10.26 15.64
CA LEU A 164 -26.16 -9.82 15.49
C LEU A 164 -26.88 -10.58 14.37
N LEU A 165 -26.21 -10.84 13.25
CA LEU A 165 -26.77 -11.63 12.15
C LEU A 165 -27.01 -13.08 12.59
N TYR A 166 -26.10 -13.67 13.35
CA TYR A 166 -26.29 -14.99 13.96
C TYR A 166 -27.53 -15.00 14.87
N GLU A 167 -27.68 -14.00 15.76
CA GLU A 167 -28.84 -13.88 16.65
C GLU A 167 -30.14 -13.74 15.85
N PHE A 168 -30.14 -12.95 14.78
CA PHE A 168 -31.30 -12.75 13.91
C PHE A 168 -31.74 -14.05 13.22
N ILE A 169 -30.77 -14.81 12.68
CA ILE A 169 -31.06 -16.07 11.95
C ILE A 169 -31.44 -17.20 12.90
N SER A 170 -30.63 -17.37 13.97
CA SER A 170 -30.82 -18.49 14.93
C SER A 170 -31.95 -18.24 15.95
N ARG A 171 -32.40 -16.96 16.07
CA ARG A 171 -33.29 -16.47 17.10
C ARG A 171 -32.83 -16.78 18.54
N ARG A 172 -31.53 -16.97 18.72
CA ARG A 172 -30.89 -17.24 20.00
C ARG A 172 -29.62 -16.40 20.12
N LYS A 173 -29.42 -15.83 21.31
CA LYS A 173 -28.17 -15.10 21.60
C LYS A 173 -27.01 -16.06 21.66
N PRO A 174 -25.83 -15.66 21.13
CA PRO A 174 -24.61 -16.40 21.39
C PRO A 174 -24.36 -16.54 22.89
N THR A 175 -23.80 -17.66 23.31
CA THR A 175 -23.45 -17.85 24.73
C THR A 175 -22.30 -16.91 25.12
N GLU A 176 -22.27 -16.50 26.41
CA GLU A 176 -21.19 -15.64 26.89
C GLU A 176 -19.78 -16.24 26.65
N ALA A 177 -19.67 -17.56 26.72
CA ALA A 177 -18.43 -18.27 26.41
C ALA A 177 -17.98 -18.06 24.95
N VAL A 178 -18.90 -18.14 23.99
CA VAL A 178 -18.63 -17.90 22.56
C VAL A 178 -18.18 -16.45 22.35
N ILE A 179 -18.91 -15.49 22.94
CA ILE A 179 -18.56 -14.07 22.81
C ILE A 179 -17.17 -13.81 23.38
N ARG A 180 -16.88 -14.29 24.59
CA ARG A 180 -15.59 -14.11 25.26
C ARG A 180 -14.44 -14.73 24.45
N PHE A 181 -14.61 -15.99 24.01
CA PHE A 181 -13.60 -16.67 23.20
C PHE A 181 -13.33 -15.94 21.89
N SER A 182 -14.39 -15.52 21.20
CA SER A 182 -14.27 -14.76 19.95
C SER A 182 -13.51 -13.44 20.14
N MET A 183 -13.82 -12.70 21.22
CA MET A 183 -13.11 -11.45 21.54
C MET A 183 -11.62 -11.69 21.81
N ILE A 184 -11.28 -12.72 22.63
CA ILE A 184 -9.88 -13.07 22.92
C ILE A 184 -9.17 -13.46 21.64
N PHE A 185 -9.80 -14.30 20.80
CA PHE A 185 -9.23 -14.70 19.51
C PHE A 185 -8.97 -13.49 18.61
N GLY A 186 -9.94 -12.58 18.47
CA GLY A 186 -9.78 -11.36 17.68
C GLY A 186 -8.67 -10.46 18.20
N LEU A 187 -8.54 -10.33 19.54
CA LEU A 187 -7.48 -9.55 20.17
C LEU A 187 -6.09 -10.16 19.88
N VAL A 188 -5.93 -11.46 20.05
CA VAL A 188 -4.67 -12.17 19.78
C VAL A 188 -4.30 -12.03 18.29
N LEU A 189 -5.28 -12.15 17.38
CA LEU A 189 -5.06 -11.97 15.94
C LEU A 189 -4.55 -10.55 15.64
N LEU A 190 -5.19 -9.51 16.17
CA LEU A 190 -4.77 -8.12 15.95
C LEU A 190 -3.40 -7.83 16.53
N LEU A 191 -3.12 -8.29 17.76
CA LEU A 191 -1.81 -8.10 18.38
C LEU A 191 -0.70 -8.83 17.62
N SER A 192 -0.95 -10.05 17.14
CA SER A 192 0.01 -10.80 16.35
C SER A 192 0.31 -10.10 15.02
N LEU A 193 -0.72 -9.57 14.34
CA LEU A 193 -0.56 -8.80 13.11
C LEU A 193 0.23 -7.50 13.36
N LEU A 194 -0.09 -6.79 14.45
CA LEU A 194 0.63 -5.57 14.83
C LEU A 194 2.12 -5.86 15.10
N MET A 195 2.43 -6.92 15.85
CA MET A 195 3.81 -7.33 16.12
C MET A 195 4.53 -7.71 14.84
N PHE A 196 3.88 -8.50 13.97
CA PHE A 196 4.44 -8.92 12.70
C PHE A 196 4.77 -7.73 11.78
N THR A 197 3.84 -6.80 11.60
CA THR A 197 4.05 -5.61 10.74
C THR A 197 5.09 -4.67 11.33
N THR A 198 5.11 -4.50 12.66
CA THR A 198 6.15 -3.69 13.34
C THR A 198 7.53 -4.32 13.17
N PHE A 199 7.64 -5.64 13.29
CA PHE A 199 8.90 -6.35 13.06
C PHE A 199 9.38 -6.18 11.60
N ASN A 200 8.47 -6.26 10.63
CA ASN A 200 8.79 -6.00 9.22
C ASN A 200 9.32 -4.57 9.01
N ASP A 201 8.67 -3.58 9.63
CA ASP A 201 9.11 -2.18 9.53
C ASP A 201 10.52 -1.99 10.10
N ILE A 202 10.79 -2.56 11.29
CA ILE A 202 12.12 -2.49 11.91
C ILE A 202 13.16 -3.18 11.03
N SER A 203 12.85 -4.36 10.51
CA SER A 203 13.76 -5.10 9.62
C SER A 203 14.11 -4.30 8.36
N ARG A 204 13.14 -3.59 7.78
CA ARG A 204 13.39 -2.70 6.64
C ARG A 204 14.28 -1.52 7.02
N LEU A 205 14.05 -0.89 8.18
CA LEU A 205 14.89 0.21 8.64
C LEU A 205 16.35 -0.22 8.84
N LEU A 206 16.57 -1.38 9.46
CA LEU A 206 17.91 -1.91 9.67
C LEU A 206 18.64 -2.18 8.34
N LEU A 207 17.94 -2.62 7.31
CA LEU A 207 18.53 -2.79 5.98
C LEU A 207 18.92 -1.46 5.34
N PHE A 208 18.22 -0.35 5.63
CA PHE A 208 18.56 0.99 5.15
C PHE A 208 19.77 1.60 5.86
N PHE A 209 20.05 1.21 7.11
CA PHE A 209 21.19 1.74 7.88
C PHE A 209 22.50 0.95 7.68
N ASN A 210 22.45 -0.22 7.04
CA ASN A 210 23.63 -1.05 6.78
C ASN A 210 24.31 -0.76 5.42
N PHE A 211 24.02 0.40 4.79
CA PHE A 211 24.70 0.88 3.57
C PHE A 211 25.26 2.27 3.74
#